data_bfe07194c3de65940070f1b5d105a682
#
_entry.id   bfe07194c3de65940070f1b5d105a682
#
_cell.length_a   1.000
_cell.length_b   1.000
_cell.length_c   1.000
_cell.angle_alpha   90.00
_cell.angle_beta   90.00
_cell.angle_gamma   90.00
#
_symmetry.space_group_name_H-M   'P 1'
#
loop_
_entity.id
_entity.type
_entity.pdbx_description
1 polymer ?
#
loop_
_entity_poly.entity_id
_entity_poly.type
_entity_poly.pdbx_seq_one_letter_code
_entity_poly.pdbx_strand_id
1 'polypeptide(L)'
;IIDTRTLVTGSGKSLHEAGLNPARPADFVLFSQEQIARFEGRFELFDENTLTTWVKGRTFHGEERLVPVSMVFVNHRRLSKFGRYPIPPINAPAYAGISAGQTYTSACINALQEIMERHATMCWWHNPANNPRLSIPKRGPVASLVQEFKAKGNQICIVGIENRFNM
;
A
#
# COMPACT_ATOMS: atom_id res chain seq x y z
N ILE A 1 6.63 17.16 3.64
CA ILE A 1 7.98 17.40 3.08
C ILE A 1 8.83 16.17 3.38
N ILE A 2 9.45 15.57 2.35
CA ILE A 2 10.34 14.42 2.52
C ILE A 2 11.70 14.96 3.03
N ASP A 3 12.19 14.42 4.15
CA ASP A 3 13.53 14.77 4.64
C ASP A 3 14.58 14.03 3.78
N THR A 4 15.20 14.76 2.87
CA THR A 4 16.17 14.20 1.93
C THR A 4 17.49 13.75 2.59
N ARG A 5 17.75 14.14 3.84
CA ARG A 5 18.94 13.73 4.60
C ARG A 5 18.89 12.25 5.00
N THR A 6 17.70 11.66 5.01
CA THR A 6 17.49 10.24 5.35
C THR A 6 17.48 9.32 4.13
N LEU A 7 17.69 9.89 2.93
CA LEU A 7 17.66 9.13 1.70
C LEU A 7 19.03 8.54 1.36
N VAL A 8 19.01 7.31 0.86
CA VAL A 8 20.20 6.58 0.39
C VAL A 8 19.96 6.16 -1.06
N THR A 9 20.96 6.27 -1.91
CA THR A 9 20.87 5.86 -3.33
C THR A 9 21.81 4.67 -3.56
N GLY A 10 21.31 3.64 -4.22
CA GLY A 10 22.09 2.43 -4.55
C GLY A 10 21.18 1.33 -5.09
N SER A 11 21.79 0.26 -5.55
CA SER A 11 21.08 -1.00 -5.78
C SER A 11 20.97 -1.81 -4.49
N GLY A 12 19.98 -2.69 -4.40
CA GLY A 12 19.85 -3.58 -3.24
C GLY A 12 21.13 -4.34 -2.95
N LYS A 13 21.77 -4.87 -4.00
CA LYS A 13 23.06 -5.58 -3.91
C LYS A 13 24.17 -4.69 -3.34
N SER A 14 24.40 -3.51 -3.90
CA SER A 14 25.49 -2.62 -3.45
C SER A 14 25.28 -2.13 -2.00
N LEU A 15 24.05 -1.89 -1.61
CA LEU A 15 23.72 -1.49 -0.24
C LEU A 15 23.93 -2.63 0.76
N HIS A 16 23.59 -3.85 0.36
CA HIS A 16 23.86 -5.03 1.19
C HIS A 16 25.36 -5.27 1.36
N GLU A 17 26.13 -5.16 0.30
CA GLU A 17 27.61 -5.23 0.33
C GLU A 17 28.23 -4.13 1.20
N ALA A 18 27.58 -2.98 1.32
CA ALA A 18 27.96 -1.89 2.25
C ALA A 18 27.48 -2.12 3.71
N GLY A 19 26.94 -3.29 4.05
CA GLY A 19 26.48 -3.63 5.38
C GLY A 19 25.13 -3.03 5.79
N LEU A 20 24.37 -2.51 4.83
CA LEU A 20 23.01 -2.01 5.04
C LEU A 20 21.98 -3.14 4.83
N ASN A 21 20.76 -2.92 5.30
CA ASN A 21 19.67 -3.89 5.21
C ASN A 21 18.54 -3.42 4.27
N PRO A 22 18.73 -3.48 2.94
CA PRO A 22 17.67 -3.15 2.00
C PRO A 22 16.59 -4.24 1.97
N ALA A 23 15.33 -3.84 1.79
CA ALA A 23 14.25 -4.75 1.51
C ALA A 23 14.49 -5.42 0.16
N ARG A 24 14.28 -6.73 0.08
CA ARG A 24 14.52 -7.52 -1.13
C ARG A 24 13.33 -7.41 -2.09
N PRO A 25 13.52 -7.54 -3.40
CA PRO A 25 12.42 -7.61 -4.36
C PRO A 25 11.34 -8.63 -3.99
N ALA A 26 11.74 -9.78 -3.46
CA ALA A 26 10.82 -10.83 -3.01
C ALA A 26 9.97 -10.48 -1.78
N ASP A 27 10.30 -9.41 -1.06
CA ASP A 27 9.51 -8.93 0.08
C ASP A 27 8.26 -8.15 -0.38
N PHE A 28 8.13 -7.86 -1.68
CA PHE A 28 7.04 -7.12 -2.29
C PHE A 28 6.29 -7.96 -3.33
N VAL A 29 4.99 -7.76 -3.43
CA VAL A 29 4.18 -8.28 -4.54
C VAL A 29 4.15 -7.22 -5.63
N LEU A 30 5.01 -7.37 -6.64
CA LEU A 30 5.14 -6.47 -7.77
C LEU A 30 4.64 -7.14 -9.06
N PHE A 31 4.70 -6.38 -10.16
CA PHE A 31 4.30 -6.88 -11.46
C PHE A 31 5.24 -7.99 -11.95
N SER A 32 4.67 -9.05 -12.54
CA SER A 32 5.45 -10.08 -13.23
C SER A 32 6.06 -9.53 -14.52
N GLN A 33 7.07 -10.22 -15.06
CA GLN A 33 7.66 -9.87 -16.35
C GLN A 33 6.62 -9.78 -17.47
N GLU A 34 5.64 -10.70 -17.49
CA GLU A 34 4.56 -10.71 -18.46
C GLU A 34 3.65 -9.48 -18.32
N GLN A 35 3.35 -9.07 -17.09
CA GLN A 35 2.58 -7.86 -16.84
C GLN A 35 3.34 -6.61 -17.26
N ILE A 36 4.64 -6.53 -16.95
CA ILE A 36 5.50 -5.41 -17.36
C ILE A 36 5.55 -5.29 -18.89
N ALA A 37 5.69 -6.40 -19.60
CA ALA A 37 5.68 -6.41 -21.06
C ALA A 37 4.38 -5.83 -21.65
N ARG A 38 3.23 -6.07 -20.98
CA ARG A 38 1.92 -5.52 -21.39
C ARG A 38 1.75 -4.02 -21.10
N PHE A 39 2.54 -3.47 -20.20
CA PHE A 39 2.45 -2.06 -19.80
C PHE A 39 3.25 -1.11 -20.69
N GLU A 40 3.82 -1.58 -21.81
CA GLU A 40 4.49 -0.76 -22.83
C GLU A 40 5.55 0.21 -22.24
N GLY A 41 6.38 -0.28 -21.33
CA GLY A 41 7.45 0.49 -20.69
C GLY A 41 7.01 1.46 -19.59
N ARG A 42 5.77 1.36 -19.10
CA ARG A 42 5.30 2.18 -17.96
C ARG A 42 5.93 1.75 -16.63
N PHE A 43 6.35 0.50 -16.53
CA PHE A 43 6.97 -0.07 -15.35
C PHE A 43 8.24 -0.83 -15.72
N GLU A 44 9.14 -0.90 -14.76
CA GLU A 44 10.40 -1.63 -14.85
C GLU A 44 10.42 -2.78 -13.84
N LEU A 45 11.17 -3.83 -14.18
CA LEU A 45 11.40 -4.94 -13.26
C LEU A 45 12.24 -4.45 -12.09
N PHE A 46 11.81 -4.77 -10.88
CA PHE A 46 12.59 -4.50 -9.68
C PHE A 46 13.38 -5.76 -9.30
N ASP A 47 14.69 -5.66 -9.37
CA ASP A 47 15.63 -6.70 -8.96
C ASP A 47 16.70 -6.14 -8.01
N GLU A 48 17.64 -7.00 -7.60
CA GLU A 48 18.72 -6.62 -6.67
C GLU A 48 19.72 -5.62 -7.27
N ASN A 49 19.79 -5.51 -8.59
CA ASN A 49 20.69 -4.60 -9.31
C ASN A 49 20.02 -3.27 -9.66
N THR A 50 18.72 -3.15 -9.47
CA THR A 50 17.95 -1.95 -9.78
C THR A 50 18.44 -0.77 -8.95
N LEU A 51 18.97 0.25 -9.63
CA LEU A 51 19.40 1.49 -8.98
C LEU A 51 18.17 2.31 -8.58
N THR A 52 17.97 2.53 -7.30
CA THR A 52 16.86 3.33 -6.79
C THR A 52 17.24 4.13 -5.55
N THR A 53 16.35 4.95 -5.11
CA THR A 53 16.46 5.72 -3.87
C THR A 53 15.66 5.05 -2.76
N TRP A 54 16.26 4.96 -1.60
CA TRP A 54 15.75 4.27 -0.43
C TRP A 54 15.55 5.24 0.73
N VAL A 55 14.59 4.94 1.59
CA VAL A 55 14.38 5.62 2.85
C VAL A 55 14.55 4.63 4.02
N LYS A 56 15.07 5.12 5.13
CA LYS A 56 15.21 4.34 6.36
C LYS A 56 13.87 4.16 7.03
N GLY A 57 13.55 2.92 7.34
CA GLY A 57 12.43 2.49 8.14
C GLY A 57 12.90 1.62 9.31
N ARG A 58 11.94 1.13 10.09
CA ARG A 58 12.19 0.15 11.15
C ARG A 58 11.22 -1.02 11.02
N THR A 59 11.74 -2.21 11.24
CA THR A 59 10.91 -3.40 11.38
C THR A 59 10.13 -3.35 12.69
N PHE A 60 9.17 -4.26 12.85
CA PHE A 60 8.43 -4.39 14.10
C PHE A 60 9.32 -4.74 15.30
N HIS A 61 10.47 -5.35 15.06
CA HIS A 61 11.49 -5.67 16.07
C HIS A 61 12.49 -4.53 16.33
N GLY A 62 12.28 -3.37 15.68
CA GLY A 62 13.12 -2.18 15.88
C GLY A 62 14.38 -2.12 15.02
N GLU A 63 14.63 -3.12 14.17
CA GLU A 63 15.78 -3.16 13.28
C GLU A 63 15.65 -2.12 12.16
N GLU A 64 16.75 -1.46 11.81
CA GLU A 64 16.77 -0.55 10.66
C GLU A 64 16.65 -1.33 9.36
N ARG A 65 15.79 -0.84 8.46
CA ARG A 65 15.60 -1.42 7.13
C ARG A 65 15.42 -0.31 6.09
N LEU A 66 16.02 -0.49 4.92
CA LEU A 66 15.83 0.41 3.80
C LEU A 66 14.65 -0.07 2.93
N VAL A 67 13.78 0.86 2.55
CA VAL A 67 12.61 0.59 1.70
C VAL A 67 12.65 1.55 0.50
N PRO A 68 12.31 1.11 -0.73
CA PRO A 68 12.26 2.00 -1.87
C PRO A 68 11.32 3.19 -1.63
N VAL A 69 11.79 4.38 -1.92
CA VAL A 69 11.06 5.64 -1.72
C VAL A 69 9.69 5.64 -2.39
N SER A 70 9.59 5.02 -3.57
CA SER A 70 8.33 4.90 -4.34
C SER A 70 7.25 4.10 -3.63
N MET A 71 7.62 3.25 -2.68
CA MET A 71 6.68 2.44 -1.88
C MET A 71 6.24 3.13 -0.59
N VAL A 72 6.91 4.22 -0.20
CA VAL A 72 6.65 4.92 1.06
C VAL A 72 5.98 6.28 0.82
N PHE A 73 6.44 7.03 -0.18
CA PHE A 73 5.96 8.39 -0.41
C PHE A 73 5.17 8.53 -1.71
N VAL A 74 3.91 8.90 -1.61
CA VAL A 74 3.04 9.18 -2.77
C VAL A 74 3.64 10.22 -3.72
N ASN A 75 4.26 11.25 -3.15
CA ASN A 75 4.85 12.37 -3.89
C ASN A 75 6.32 12.15 -4.29
N HIS A 76 6.80 10.91 -4.30
CA HIS A 76 8.19 10.57 -4.62
C HIS A 76 8.67 11.12 -5.96
N ARG A 77 7.78 11.26 -6.96
CA ARG A 77 8.10 11.83 -8.28
C ARG A 77 8.65 13.27 -8.21
N ARG A 78 8.38 14.00 -7.14
CA ARG A 78 8.98 15.31 -6.92
C ARG A 78 10.49 15.23 -6.67
N LEU A 79 10.97 14.15 -6.08
CA LEU A 79 12.40 13.94 -5.85
C LEU A 79 13.14 13.66 -7.16
N SER A 80 12.57 12.92 -8.09
CA SER A 80 13.18 12.61 -9.39
C SER A 80 13.29 13.80 -10.31
N LYS A 81 12.39 14.80 -10.18
CA LYS A 81 12.42 16.03 -10.99
C LYS A 81 13.73 16.83 -10.85
N PHE A 82 14.46 16.64 -9.77
CA PHE A 82 15.75 17.33 -9.54
C PHE A 82 16.96 16.55 -10.05
N GLY A 83 16.75 15.40 -10.76
CA GLY A 83 17.82 14.58 -11.34
C GLY A 83 18.78 13.92 -10.34
N ARG A 84 18.63 14.22 -9.05
CA ARG A 84 19.53 13.78 -7.98
C ARG A 84 19.20 12.39 -7.43
N TYR A 85 17.92 12.00 -7.54
CA TYR A 85 17.41 10.78 -6.93
C TYR A 85 16.81 9.88 -8.01
N PRO A 86 17.47 8.76 -8.38
CA PRO A 86 16.90 7.77 -9.29
C PRO A 86 15.72 7.08 -8.61
N ILE A 87 14.57 7.10 -9.25
CA ILE A 87 13.34 6.44 -8.79
C ILE A 87 12.67 5.84 -10.01
N PRO A 88 13.11 4.63 -10.43
CA PRO A 88 12.50 3.92 -11.55
C PRO A 88 11.04 3.56 -11.23
N PRO A 89 10.19 3.44 -12.23
CA PRO A 89 8.77 3.12 -12.05
C PRO A 89 8.57 1.61 -11.76
N ILE A 90 9.03 1.16 -10.59
CA ILE A 90 8.97 -0.25 -10.17
C ILE A 90 7.60 -0.67 -9.62
N ASN A 91 6.75 0.28 -9.27
CA ASN A 91 5.43 0.02 -8.69
C ASN A 91 4.41 1.11 -9.07
N ALA A 92 3.15 0.74 -9.08
CA ALA A 92 2.07 1.72 -9.06
C ALA A 92 2.07 2.46 -7.69
N PRO A 93 1.59 3.72 -7.63
CA PRO A 93 1.48 4.43 -6.36
C PRO A 93 0.66 3.61 -5.36
N ALA A 94 1.27 3.28 -4.23
CA ALA A 94 0.60 2.59 -3.14
C ALA A 94 -0.02 3.62 -2.20
N TYR A 95 -1.35 3.62 -2.10
CA TYR A 95 -2.09 4.50 -1.19
C TYR A 95 -2.54 3.78 0.08
N ALA A 96 -2.53 2.44 0.08
CA ALA A 96 -2.90 1.65 1.24
C ALA A 96 -1.86 1.80 2.36
N GLY A 97 -2.33 1.95 3.60
CA GLY A 97 -1.48 2.14 4.77
C GLY A 97 -0.99 3.58 4.98
N ILE A 98 -1.57 4.56 4.27
CA ILE A 98 -1.31 5.98 4.51
C ILE A 98 -2.34 6.50 5.50
N SER A 99 -1.91 6.75 6.70
CA SER A 99 -2.82 7.09 7.79
C SER A 99 -2.29 8.23 8.65
N ALA A 100 -3.18 8.87 9.39
CA ALA A 100 -2.88 9.85 10.40
C ALA A 100 -3.42 9.41 11.77
N GLY A 101 -2.84 9.94 12.84
CA GLY A 101 -3.28 9.71 14.20
C GLY A 101 -2.74 10.79 15.14
N GLN A 102 -3.32 10.90 16.32
CA GLN A 102 -2.84 11.85 17.34
C GLN A 102 -1.46 11.44 17.88
N THR A 103 -1.12 10.16 17.82
CA THR A 103 0.17 9.59 18.19
C THR A 103 0.68 8.72 17.05
N TYR A 104 2.01 8.45 17.05
CA TYR A 104 2.60 7.50 16.10
C TYR A 104 1.92 6.12 16.17
N THR A 105 1.68 5.62 17.37
CA THR A 105 1.02 4.32 17.57
C THR A 105 -0.39 4.31 16.98
N SER A 106 -1.20 5.34 17.22
CA SER A 106 -2.55 5.41 16.64
C SER A 106 -2.52 5.51 15.11
N ALA A 107 -1.56 6.25 14.54
CA ALA A 107 -1.37 6.28 13.09
C ALA A 107 -1.00 4.90 12.53
N CYS A 108 -0.10 4.16 13.19
CA CYS A 108 0.26 2.80 12.79
C CYS A 108 -0.94 1.84 12.84
N ILE A 109 -1.74 1.90 13.91
CA ILE A 109 -2.95 1.06 14.04
C ILE A 109 -3.93 1.37 12.90
N ASN A 110 -4.22 2.64 12.66
CA ASN A 110 -5.12 3.04 11.58
C ASN A 110 -4.60 2.58 10.21
N ALA A 111 -3.29 2.69 9.96
CA ALA A 111 -2.66 2.22 8.72
C ALA A 111 -2.81 0.71 8.53
N LEU A 112 -2.59 -0.07 9.59
CA LEU A 112 -2.76 -1.54 9.56
C LEU A 112 -4.22 -1.92 9.32
N GLN A 113 -5.16 -1.27 9.99
CA GLN A 113 -6.59 -1.51 9.78
C GLN A 113 -7.00 -1.24 8.33
N GLU A 114 -6.54 -0.13 7.74
CA GLU A 114 -6.79 0.17 6.32
C GLU A 114 -6.22 -0.89 5.38
N ILE A 115 -5.00 -1.38 5.63
CA ILE A 115 -4.39 -2.44 4.82
C ILE A 115 -5.23 -3.72 4.89
N MET A 116 -5.68 -4.10 6.10
CA MET A 116 -6.50 -5.29 6.31
C MET A 116 -7.86 -5.17 5.61
N GLU A 117 -8.53 -4.02 5.75
CA GLU A 117 -9.79 -3.70 5.08
C GLU A 117 -9.64 -3.78 3.55
N ARG A 118 -8.63 -3.13 2.99
CA ARG A 118 -8.36 -3.17 1.55
C ARG A 118 -8.03 -4.57 1.05
N HIS A 119 -7.25 -5.33 1.82
CA HIS A 119 -6.97 -6.72 1.48
C HIS A 119 -8.26 -7.55 1.41
N ALA A 120 -9.11 -7.47 2.42
CA ALA A 120 -10.39 -8.17 2.45
C ALA A 120 -11.28 -7.76 1.27
N THR A 121 -11.38 -6.47 0.99
CA THR A 121 -12.15 -5.92 -0.14
C THR A 121 -11.62 -6.43 -1.48
N MET A 122 -10.31 -6.46 -1.69
CA MET A 122 -9.72 -6.94 -2.94
C MET A 122 -9.88 -8.46 -3.10
N CYS A 123 -9.76 -9.23 -2.03
CA CYS A 123 -10.04 -10.66 -2.06
C CYS A 123 -11.50 -10.92 -2.46
N TRP A 124 -12.45 -10.18 -1.89
CA TRP A 124 -13.85 -10.23 -2.25
C TRP A 124 -14.09 -9.82 -3.71
N TRP A 125 -13.46 -8.73 -4.17
CA TRP A 125 -13.61 -8.24 -5.55
C TRP A 125 -13.18 -9.26 -6.59
N HIS A 126 -12.07 -9.94 -6.34
CA HIS A 126 -11.54 -10.96 -7.26
C HIS A 126 -12.23 -12.32 -7.13
N ASN A 127 -12.87 -12.60 -6.00
CA ASN A 127 -13.60 -13.85 -5.75
C ASN A 127 -14.89 -13.56 -4.99
N PRO A 128 -15.93 -13.04 -5.66
CA PRO A 128 -17.18 -12.60 -5.00
C PRO A 128 -18.08 -13.76 -4.56
N ALA A 129 -17.63 -15.00 -4.65
CA ALA A 129 -18.43 -16.17 -4.28
C ALA A 129 -18.77 -16.18 -2.80
N ASN A 130 -20.07 -16.35 -2.49
CA ASN A 130 -20.62 -16.72 -1.18
C ASN A 130 -20.54 -15.70 -0.04
N ASN A 131 -20.46 -14.41 -0.33
CA ASN A 131 -20.57 -13.43 0.74
C ASN A 131 -22.04 -13.30 1.21
N PRO A 132 -22.30 -13.49 2.50
CA PRO A 132 -23.66 -13.44 3.01
C PRO A 132 -24.24 -12.03 2.91
N ARG A 133 -25.49 -11.93 2.48
CA ARG A 133 -26.24 -10.68 2.64
C ARG A 133 -26.60 -10.49 4.10
N LEU A 134 -26.22 -9.35 4.64
CA LEU A 134 -26.55 -8.98 6.00
C LEU A 134 -27.88 -8.25 6.04
N SER A 135 -28.64 -8.48 7.13
CA SER A 135 -29.86 -7.73 7.36
C SER A 135 -29.56 -6.27 7.71
N ILE A 136 -30.34 -5.38 7.12
CA ILE A 136 -30.23 -3.95 7.39
C ILE A 136 -30.66 -3.69 8.85
N PRO A 137 -29.85 -3.00 9.65
CA PRO A 137 -30.24 -2.65 11.01
C PRO A 137 -31.56 -1.88 11.04
N LYS A 138 -32.40 -2.14 12.03
CA LYS A 138 -33.69 -1.43 12.17
C LYS A 138 -33.53 -0.02 12.75
N ARG A 139 -32.45 0.28 13.44
CA ARG A 139 -32.16 1.56 14.13
C ARG A 139 -30.68 1.91 14.02
N GLY A 140 -30.35 3.19 14.24
CA GLY A 140 -29.00 3.70 14.24
C GLY A 140 -28.57 4.36 12.91
N PRO A 141 -27.35 4.88 12.83
CA PRO A 141 -26.87 5.68 11.69
C PRO A 141 -26.98 4.96 10.35
N VAL A 142 -26.66 3.66 10.32
CA VAL A 142 -26.75 2.84 9.11
C VAL A 142 -28.19 2.71 8.63
N ALA A 143 -29.14 2.50 9.54
CA ALA A 143 -30.56 2.41 9.19
C ALA A 143 -31.06 3.72 8.58
N SER A 144 -30.72 4.86 9.19
CA SER A 144 -31.08 6.20 8.69
C SER A 144 -30.50 6.46 7.30
N LEU A 145 -29.23 6.14 7.09
CA LEU A 145 -28.56 6.28 5.81
C LEU A 145 -29.23 5.42 4.72
N VAL A 146 -29.52 4.17 5.02
CA VAL A 146 -30.22 3.25 4.09
C VAL A 146 -31.59 3.79 3.73
N GLN A 147 -32.35 4.34 4.69
CA GLN A 147 -33.65 4.94 4.43
C GLN A 147 -33.53 6.16 3.50
N GLU A 148 -32.55 7.02 3.71
CA GLU A 148 -32.30 8.19 2.87
C GLU A 148 -32.01 7.78 1.42
N PHE A 149 -31.13 6.81 1.21
CA PHE A 149 -30.83 6.31 -0.14
C PHE A 149 -32.03 5.63 -0.83
N LYS A 150 -32.80 4.86 -0.06
CA LYS A 150 -34.05 4.26 -0.57
C LYS A 150 -35.08 5.30 -0.99
N ALA A 151 -35.22 6.39 -0.22
CA ALA A 151 -36.11 7.50 -0.56
C ALA A 151 -35.72 8.18 -1.89
N LYS A 152 -34.46 8.10 -2.27
CA LYS A 152 -33.91 8.58 -3.56
C LYS A 152 -34.02 7.54 -4.69
N GLY A 153 -34.73 6.42 -4.46
CA GLY A 153 -34.92 5.38 -5.48
C GLY A 153 -33.76 4.36 -5.60
N ASN A 154 -32.77 4.40 -4.70
CA ASN A 154 -31.65 3.48 -4.74
C ASN A 154 -31.97 2.15 -4.04
N GLN A 155 -31.46 1.06 -4.58
CA GLN A 155 -31.45 -0.24 -3.94
C GLN A 155 -30.17 -0.39 -3.11
N ILE A 156 -30.30 -0.75 -1.84
CA ILE A 156 -29.17 -0.93 -0.92
C ILE A 156 -29.12 -2.40 -0.49
N CYS A 157 -27.93 -2.98 -0.64
CA CYS A 157 -27.62 -4.31 -0.14
C CYS A 157 -26.37 -4.19 0.74
N ILE A 158 -26.40 -4.79 1.93
CA ILE A 158 -25.23 -4.91 2.81
C ILE A 158 -24.70 -6.34 2.66
N VAL A 159 -23.44 -6.46 2.37
CA VAL A 159 -22.75 -7.75 2.18
C VAL A 159 -21.67 -7.90 3.24
N GLY A 160 -21.64 -9.04 3.91
CA GLY A 160 -20.53 -9.39 4.80
C GLY A 160 -19.32 -9.82 3.97
N ILE A 161 -18.17 -9.23 4.21
CA ILE A 161 -16.92 -9.64 3.60
C ILE A 161 -16.16 -10.51 4.60
N GLU A 162 -16.11 -11.80 4.33
CA GLU A 162 -15.32 -12.72 5.16
C GLU A 162 -13.83 -12.43 4.96
N ASN A 163 -13.12 -12.38 6.05
CA ASN A 163 -11.68 -12.18 6.04
C ASN A 163 -11.02 -13.00 7.17
N ARG A 164 -9.73 -13.31 6.97
CA ARG A 164 -8.95 -14.10 7.94
C ARG A 164 -8.54 -13.32 9.20
N PHE A 165 -8.91 -12.06 9.32
CA PHE A 165 -8.53 -11.18 10.44
C PHE A 165 -9.62 -11.05 11.50
N ASN A 166 -10.78 -11.67 11.29
CA ASN A 166 -11.95 -11.60 12.20
C ASN A 166 -12.41 -10.16 12.51
N MET A 167 -12.40 -9.30 11.49
CA MET A 167 -12.91 -7.93 11.58
C MET A 167 -14.30 -7.82 10.99
#